data_c6ec5538717390fcd2da28c14dd8409d
#
_entry.id   c6ec5538717390fcd2da28c14dd8409d
#
_cell.length_a   1.000
_cell.length_b   1.000
_cell.length_c   1.000
_cell.angle_alpha   90.00
_cell.angle_beta   90.00
_cell.angle_gamma   90.00
#
_symmetry.space_group_name_H-M   'P 1'
#
loop_
_entity.id
_entity.type
_entity.pdbx_description
1 polymer ?
#
loop_
_entity_poly.entity_id
_entity_poly.type
_entity_poly.pdbx_seq_one_letter_code
_entity_poly.pdbx_strand_id
1 'polypeptide(L)'
;ILILCFTMFTISCKQNQALLHDFENSSWNSKDSVVFSFDVLDHTESKNMSFFLRNNLDYPYRNIFFLVEIKNDSGIIASDTVQYLISNKYGQWLGRGFGKTRDNYFIFKKDYLFEDSGSHLLIMRHGMRQNKLKGLVKLGFEID
;
A
#
# COMPACT_ATOMS: atom_id res chain seq x y z
N ILE A 1 -8.05 -43.85 -35.87
CA ILE A 1 -7.93 -42.36 -35.79
C ILE A 1 -8.07 -41.97 -34.33
N LEU A 2 -6.92 -41.69 -33.68
CA LEU A 2 -6.84 -41.35 -32.27
C LEU A 2 -6.94 -39.80 -32.17
N ILE A 3 -8.07 -39.29 -31.68
CA ILE A 3 -8.26 -37.84 -31.44
C ILE A 3 -7.67 -37.54 -30.06
N LEU A 4 -6.49 -36.92 -30.08
CA LEU A 4 -5.80 -36.42 -28.89
C LEU A 4 -6.50 -35.09 -28.48
N CYS A 5 -7.36 -35.15 -27.45
CA CYS A 5 -8.01 -33.99 -26.88
C CYS A 5 -7.00 -33.23 -26.01
N PHE A 6 -6.43 -32.15 -26.56
CA PHE A 6 -5.52 -31.26 -25.87
C PHE A 6 -6.31 -30.29 -24.98
N THR A 7 -6.50 -30.62 -23.73
CA THR A 7 -7.12 -29.71 -22.75
C THR A 7 -6.15 -28.61 -22.42
N MET A 8 -6.40 -27.40 -22.97
CA MET A 8 -5.73 -26.16 -22.55
C MET A 8 -6.14 -25.83 -21.11
N PHE A 9 -5.25 -26.07 -20.16
CA PHE A 9 -5.34 -25.50 -18.82
C PHE A 9 -5.06 -23.99 -18.94
N THR A 10 -6.09 -23.17 -18.86
CA THR A 10 -5.93 -21.73 -18.67
C THR A 10 -5.47 -21.50 -17.23
N ILE A 11 -4.17 -21.28 -17.04
CA ILE A 11 -3.62 -20.80 -15.78
C ILE A 11 -4.13 -19.35 -15.64
N SER A 12 -5.15 -19.14 -14.82
CA SER A 12 -5.57 -17.82 -14.39
C SER A 12 -4.47 -17.24 -13.51
N CYS A 13 -3.62 -16.43 -14.10
CA CYS A 13 -2.61 -15.68 -13.36
C CYS A 13 -3.34 -14.62 -12.54
N LYS A 14 -3.42 -14.79 -11.21
CA LYS A 14 -3.87 -13.74 -10.29
C LYS A 14 -2.90 -12.56 -10.42
N GLN A 15 -3.37 -11.46 -10.98
CA GLN A 15 -2.54 -10.30 -11.27
C GLN A 15 -2.38 -9.46 -9.99
N ASN A 16 -1.29 -9.68 -9.26
CA ASN A 16 -0.89 -8.81 -8.16
C ASN A 16 -0.35 -7.50 -8.74
N GLN A 17 -0.88 -6.37 -8.28
CA GLN A 17 -0.37 -5.05 -8.60
C GLN A 17 0.43 -4.53 -7.41
N ALA A 18 1.72 -4.28 -7.62
CA ALA A 18 2.61 -3.67 -6.64
C ALA A 18 3.11 -2.32 -7.18
N LEU A 19 2.79 -1.24 -6.49
CA LEU A 19 3.09 0.13 -6.88
C LEU A 19 3.98 0.77 -5.81
N LEU A 20 4.99 1.55 -6.24
CA LEU A 20 5.99 2.15 -5.37
C LEU A 20 6.13 3.65 -5.63
N HIS A 21 6.37 4.40 -4.56
CA HIS A 21 6.66 5.82 -4.57
C HIS A 21 7.93 6.10 -3.76
N ASP A 22 8.91 6.77 -4.34
CA ASP A 22 10.14 7.19 -3.67
C ASP A 22 9.99 8.61 -3.13
N PHE A 23 10.37 8.84 -1.87
CA PHE A 23 10.36 10.18 -1.27
C PHE A 23 11.67 10.90 -1.52
N GLU A 24 11.60 12.12 -2.03
CA GLU A 24 12.76 12.99 -2.19
C GLU A 24 13.34 13.38 -0.83
N ASN A 25 14.67 13.31 -0.73
CA ASN A 25 15.41 13.64 0.50
C ASN A 25 14.89 12.90 1.75
N SER A 26 14.38 11.69 1.58
CA SER A 26 13.82 10.86 2.64
C SER A 26 12.82 11.62 3.53
N SER A 27 11.95 12.42 2.92
CA SER A 27 10.95 13.20 3.67
C SER A 27 9.61 13.28 2.93
N TRP A 28 8.53 13.34 3.71
CA TRP A 28 7.16 13.43 3.23
C TRP A 28 6.47 14.65 3.84
N ASN A 29 6.02 15.57 3.01
CA ASN A 29 5.28 16.74 3.46
C ASN A 29 3.79 16.38 3.65
N SER A 30 3.17 16.85 4.73
CA SER A 30 1.76 16.57 5.05
C SER A 30 0.77 17.07 3.98
N LYS A 31 1.17 18.04 3.17
CA LYS A 31 0.37 18.57 2.06
C LYS A 31 0.49 17.76 0.78
N ASP A 32 1.50 16.91 0.67
CA ASP A 32 1.77 16.13 -0.52
C ASP A 32 1.08 14.78 -0.43
N SER A 33 0.14 14.54 -1.32
CA SER A 33 -0.51 13.24 -1.46
C SER A 33 0.34 12.31 -2.31
N VAL A 34 0.47 11.06 -1.87
CA VAL A 34 0.95 9.96 -2.71
C VAL A 34 -0.26 9.30 -3.33
N VAL A 35 -0.25 9.16 -4.66
CA VAL A 35 -1.38 8.60 -5.41
C VAL A 35 -0.93 7.35 -6.13
N PHE A 36 -1.64 6.26 -5.91
CA PHE A 36 -1.49 5.01 -6.65
C PHE A 36 -2.72 4.76 -7.50
N SER A 37 -2.51 4.53 -8.80
CA SER A 37 -3.57 4.13 -9.73
C SER A 37 -3.56 2.62 -9.90
N PHE A 38 -4.71 1.99 -9.78
CA PHE A 38 -4.86 0.55 -9.94
C PHE A 38 -6.21 0.19 -10.56
N ASP A 39 -6.31 -1.01 -11.11
CA ASP A 39 -7.52 -1.49 -11.75
C ASP A 39 -8.12 -2.66 -10.96
N VAL A 40 -9.44 -2.61 -10.79
CA VAL A 40 -10.25 -3.73 -10.30
C VAL A 40 -10.87 -4.41 -11.52
N LEU A 41 -10.33 -5.57 -11.89
CA LEU A 41 -10.77 -6.30 -13.09
C LEU A 41 -12.11 -6.99 -12.86
N ASP A 42 -12.31 -7.56 -11.69
CA ASP A 42 -13.54 -8.24 -11.29
C ASP A 42 -13.93 -7.82 -9.87
N HIS A 43 -14.98 -6.99 -9.76
CA HIS A 43 -15.48 -6.52 -8.45
C HIS A 43 -16.20 -7.61 -7.64
N THR A 44 -16.52 -8.75 -8.25
CA THR A 44 -17.14 -9.88 -7.53
C THR A 44 -16.13 -10.68 -6.72
N GLU A 45 -14.83 -10.52 -7.02
CA GLU A 45 -13.73 -11.12 -6.27
C GLU A 45 -13.25 -10.17 -5.16
N SER A 46 -13.11 -10.71 -3.95
CA SER A 46 -12.52 -9.95 -2.85
C SER A 46 -11.02 -9.71 -3.07
N LYS A 47 -10.55 -8.55 -2.61
CA LYS A 47 -9.14 -8.11 -2.73
C LYS A 47 -8.51 -7.92 -1.36
N ASN A 48 -7.23 -8.24 -1.28
CA ASN A 48 -6.40 -7.89 -0.13
C ASN A 48 -5.53 -6.70 -0.51
N MET A 49 -5.48 -5.72 0.38
CA MET A 49 -4.67 -4.52 0.19
C MET A 49 -3.67 -4.38 1.32
N SER A 50 -2.44 -4.06 0.99
CA SER A 50 -1.36 -3.86 1.95
C SER A 50 -0.48 -2.67 1.58
N PHE A 51 0.23 -2.14 2.59
CA PHE A 51 1.21 -1.08 2.43
C PHE A 51 2.61 -1.61 2.71
N PHE A 52 3.55 -1.10 1.96
CA PHE A 52 4.97 -1.22 2.19
C PHE A 52 5.53 0.14 2.60
N LEU A 53 6.35 0.19 3.64
CA LEU A 53 7.03 1.41 4.06
C LEU A 53 8.49 1.13 4.37
N ARG A 54 9.39 1.79 3.65
CA ARG A 54 10.82 1.82 3.98
C ARG A 54 11.13 3.10 4.72
N ASN A 55 11.59 2.95 5.95
CA ASN A 55 12.13 4.05 6.74
C ASN A 55 13.64 3.93 6.90
N ASN A 56 14.32 5.05 7.11
CA ASN A 56 15.68 5.07 7.58
C ASN A 56 15.74 5.26 9.12
N LEU A 57 16.94 5.30 9.68
CA LEU A 57 17.13 5.39 11.13
C LEU A 57 16.82 6.78 11.71
N ASP A 58 16.58 7.79 10.85
CA ASP A 58 16.22 9.15 11.26
C ASP A 58 14.71 9.33 11.51
N TYR A 59 13.90 8.30 11.23
CA TYR A 59 12.46 8.36 11.49
C TYR A 59 12.22 8.54 13.01
N PRO A 60 11.52 9.63 13.43
CA PRO A 60 11.57 10.05 14.84
C PRO A 60 10.48 9.45 15.73
N TYR A 61 9.51 8.71 15.16
CA TYR A 61 8.35 8.21 15.90
C TYR A 61 8.30 6.69 15.96
N ARG A 62 7.55 6.18 16.94
CA ARG A 62 7.29 4.74 17.09
C ARG A 62 6.16 4.23 16.21
N ASN A 63 5.34 5.14 15.70
CA ASN A 63 4.15 4.84 14.91
C ASN A 63 4.08 5.74 13.67
N ILE A 64 3.19 5.40 12.77
CA ILE A 64 2.79 6.26 11.68
C ILE A 64 1.27 6.20 11.49
N PHE A 65 0.67 7.38 11.25
CA PHE A 65 -0.73 7.49 10.81
C PHE A 65 -0.77 7.75 9.31
N PHE A 66 -1.61 7.01 8.62
CA PHE A 66 -1.97 7.28 7.23
C PHE A 66 -3.43 7.73 7.14
N LEU A 67 -3.65 8.78 6.39
CA LEU A 67 -4.96 9.19 5.90
C LEU A 67 -5.11 8.61 4.50
N VAL A 68 -6.07 7.71 4.30
CA VAL A 68 -6.21 6.95 3.07
C VAL A 68 -7.59 7.18 2.47
N GLU A 69 -7.64 7.55 1.21
CA GLU A 69 -8.86 7.64 0.43
C GLU A 69 -8.78 6.73 -0.78
N ILE A 70 -9.88 6.05 -1.09
CA ILE A 70 -10.04 5.32 -2.35
C ILE A 70 -11.11 6.04 -3.17
N LYS A 71 -10.79 6.31 -4.43
CA LYS A 71 -11.67 6.96 -5.40
C LYS A 71 -11.87 6.11 -6.64
N ASN A 72 -13.05 6.23 -7.22
CA ASN A 72 -13.36 5.81 -8.59
C ASN A 72 -13.91 7.00 -9.39
N ASP A 73 -14.47 6.76 -10.56
CA ASP A 73 -15.06 7.81 -11.41
C ASP A 73 -16.25 8.54 -10.76
N SER A 74 -16.92 7.89 -9.81
CA SER A 74 -18.06 8.47 -9.06
C SER A 74 -17.63 9.33 -7.87
N GLY A 75 -16.37 9.29 -7.45
CA GLY A 75 -15.83 10.05 -6.33
C GLY A 75 -15.19 9.19 -5.26
N ILE A 76 -15.17 9.68 -4.01
CA ILE A 76 -14.59 8.95 -2.87
C ILE A 76 -15.54 7.82 -2.48
N ILE A 77 -15.03 6.58 -2.48
CA ILE A 77 -15.76 5.37 -2.08
C ILE A 77 -15.35 4.84 -0.70
N ALA A 78 -14.15 5.21 -0.22
CA ALA A 78 -13.69 4.88 1.13
C ALA A 78 -12.75 5.97 1.65
N SER A 79 -12.79 6.21 2.96
CA SER A 79 -11.90 7.13 3.65
C SER A 79 -11.59 6.57 5.03
N ASP A 80 -10.32 6.32 5.29
CA ASP A 80 -9.84 5.67 6.52
C ASP A 80 -8.65 6.43 7.11
N THR A 81 -8.57 6.42 8.45
CA THR A 81 -7.35 6.78 9.18
C THR A 81 -6.82 5.51 9.84
N VAL A 82 -5.61 5.11 9.49
CA VAL A 82 -4.98 3.90 10.02
C VAL A 82 -3.67 4.20 10.71
N GLN A 83 -3.36 3.42 11.73
CA GLN A 83 -2.12 3.55 12.50
C GLN A 83 -1.34 2.25 12.44
N TYR A 84 -0.02 2.37 12.25
CA TYR A 84 0.89 1.24 12.31
C TYR A 84 2.07 1.53 13.22
N LEU A 85 2.60 0.49 13.87
CA LEU A 85 3.81 0.59 14.66
C LEU A 85 5.04 0.40 13.79
N ILE A 86 6.04 1.25 13.98
CA ILE A 86 7.36 1.20 13.32
C ILE A 86 8.42 0.63 14.27
N SER A 87 8.28 0.92 15.55
CA SER A 87 9.17 0.37 16.58
C SER A 87 8.38 -0.06 17.83
N ASN A 88 9.00 -0.93 18.63
CA ASN A 88 8.42 -1.38 19.89
C ASN A 88 8.65 -0.34 21.01
N LYS A 89 8.15 -0.65 22.22
CA LYS A 89 8.29 0.22 23.39
C LYS A 89 9.74 0.46 23.85
N TYR A 90 10.66 -0.38 23.41
CA TYR A 90 12.09 -0.25 23.73
C TYR A 90 12.88 0.49 22.62
N GLY A 91 12.21 1.01 21.60
CA GLY A 91 12.84 1.71 20.48
C GLY A 91 13.47 0.80 19.43
N GLN A 92 13.23 -0.50 19.48
CA GLN A 92 13.71 -1.44 18.47
C GLN A 92 12.80 -1.39 17.24
N TRP A 93 13.41 -1.32 16.07
CA TRP A 93 12.69 -1.33 14.79
C TRP A 93 11.97 -2.67 14.58
N LEU A 94 10.70 -2.60 14.19
CA LEU A 94 9.89 -3.78 13.85
C LEU A 94 10.09 -4.21 12.40
N GLY A 95 10.49 -3.28 11.53
CA GLY A 95 10.80 -3.55 10.13
C GLY A 95 12.05 -4.41 9.97
N ARG A 96 12.14 -5.09 8.82
CA ARG A 96 13.27 -5.94 8.44
C ARG A 96 14.34 -5.13 7.74
N GLY A 97 15.59 -5.52 7.89
CA GLY A 97 16.71 -4.97 7.13
C GLY A 97 17.98 -4.80 7.94
N PHE A 98 19.05 -4.46 7.21
CA PHE A 98 20.37 -4.20 7.76
C PHE A 98 20.82 -2.77 7.37
N GLY A 99 21.76 -2.23 8.14
CA GLY A 99 22.31 -0.91 7.86
C GLY A 99 21.28 0.20 8.11
N LYS A 100 21.10 1.08 7.10
CA LYS A 100 20.43 2.37 7.28
C LYS A 100 18.93 2.36 7.08
N THR A 101 18.34 1.27 6.59
CA THR A 101 16.90 1.21 6.29
C THR A 101 16.21 0.01 6.90
N ARG A 102 14.89 0.13 7.09
CA ARG A 102 13.99 -0.93 7.56
C ARG A 102 12.75 -0.99 6.69
N ASP A 103 12.35 -2.19 6.33
CA ASP A 103 11.19 -2.48 5.49
C ASP A 103 10.04 -2.99 6.35
N ASN A 104 8.92 -2.30 6.29
CA ASN A 104 7.71 -2.63 7.02
C ASN A 104 6.61 -3.03 6.04
N TYR A 105 5.81 -4.03 6.41
CA TYR A 105 4.66 -4.49 5.65
C TYR A 105 3.43 -4.43 6.53
N PHE A 106 2.40 -3.74 6.06
CA PHE A 106 1.18 -3.48 6.81
C PHE A 106 -0.03 -3.97 6.05
N ILE A 107 -0.90 -4.72 6.72
CA ILE A 107 -2.20 -5.08 6.16
C ILE A 107 -3.12 -3.86 6.27
N PHE A 108 -3.74 -3.48 5.15
CA PHE A 108 -4.72 -2.41 5.12
C PHE A 108 -6.15 -2.95 5.12
N LYS A 109 -6.51 -3.77 4.15
CA LYS A 109 -7.82 -4.41 4.06
C LYS A 109 -7.66 -5.87 3.67
N LYS A 110 -8.46 -6.75 4.27
CA LYS A 110 -8.60 -8.15 3.87
C LYS A 110 -10.00 -8.39 3.35
N ASP A 111 -10.10 -9.23 2.32
CA ASP A 111 -11.37 -9.68 1.74
C ASP A 111 -12.30 -8.49 1.40
N TYR A 112 -11.71 -7.39 0.90
CA TYR A 112 -12.47 -6.20 0.54
C TYR A 112 -13.14 -6.38 -0.81
N LEU A 113 -14.45 -6.11 -0.87
CA LEU A 113 -15.24 -6.14 -2.09
C LEU A 113 -15.45 -4.70 -2.59
N PHE A 114 -15.01 -4.45 -3.81
CA PHE A 114 -15.32 -3.22 -4.52
C PHE A 114 -16.73 -3.29 -5.09
N GLU A 115 -17.44 -2.16 -5.15
CA GLU A 115 -18.77 -2.12 -5.75
C GLU A 115 -18.73 -2.16 -7.28
N ASP A 116 -17.66 -1.62 -7.86
CA ASP A 116 -17.48 -1.51 -9.30
C ASP A 116 -16.11 -2.00 -9.75
N SER A 117 -16.07 -2.56 -10.96
CA SER A 117 -14.83 -2.80 -11.70
C SER A 117 -14.34 -1.52 -12.37
N GLY A 118 -13.07 -1.49 -12.77
CA GLY A 118 -12.46 -0.37 -13.48
C GLY A 118 -11.36 0.31 -12.70
N SER A 119 -10.99 1.50 -13.13
CA SER A 119 -9.86 2.25 -12.58
C SER A 119 -10.21 2.92 -11.26
N HIS A 120 -9.29 2.78 -10.31
CA HIS A 120 -9.38 3.35 -8.97
C HIS A 120 -8.09 4.10 -8.63
N LEU A 121 -8.20 5.06 -7.72
CA LEU A 121 -7.07 5.76 -7.12
C LEU A 121 -7.06 5.52 -5.62
N LEU A 122 -5.90 5.17 -5.09
CA LEU A 122 -5.63 5.19 -3.66
C LEU A 122 -4.77 6.42 -3.37
N ILE A 123 -5.27 7.30 -2.52
CA ILE A 123 -4.64 8.58 -2.17
C ILE A 123 -4.22 8.52 -0.72
N MET A 124 -2.94 8.74 -0.45
CA MET A 124 -2.38 8.67 0.90
C MET A 124 -1.72 9.97 1.30
N ARG A 125 -1.93 10.36 2.56
CA ARG A 125 -1.16 11.39 3.26
C ARG A 125 -0.75 10.86 4.63
N HIS A 126 0.35 11.35 5.18
CA HIS A 126 0.64 11.05 6.57
C HIS A 126 -0.20 11.94 7.51
N GLY A 127 -0.65 11.38 8.61
CA GLY A 127 -1.41 12.06 9.66
C GLY A 127 -0.59 12.41 10.90
N MET A 128 0.74 12.56 10.74
CA MET A 128 1.62 12.93 11.83
C MET A 128 1.61 14.45 12.07
N ARG A 129 1.96 14.88 13.29
CA ARG A 129 1.93 16.30 13.67
C ARG A 129 2.99 17.15 12.97
N GLN A 130 4.14 16.56 12.60
CA GLN A 130 5.16 17.26 11.83
C GLN A 130 4.71 17.44 10.38
N ASN A 131 4.78 18.66 9.85
CA ASN A 131 4.45 18.91 8.45
C ASN A 131 5.42 18.19 7.51
N LYS A 132 6.72 18.31 7.74
CA LYS A 132 7.76 17.62 6.99
C LYS A 132 8.25 16.42 7.81
N LEU A 133 7.73 15.25 7.50
CA LEU A 133 8.07 14.01 8.18
C LEU A 133 9.33 13.40 7.55
N LYS A 134 10.42 13.40 8.32
CA LYS A 134 11.71 12.86 7.86
C LYS A 134 11.82 11.35 8.10
N GLY A 135 12.76 10.73 7.42
CA GLY A 135 13.10 9.33 7.64
C GLY A 135 12.26 8.35 6.84
N LEU A 136 11.48 8.81 5.89
CA LEU A 136 10.69 7.97 4.99
C LEU A 136 11.36 7.91 3.62
N VAL A 137 11.69 6.71 3.17
CA VAL A 137 12.43 6.48 1.92
C VAL A 137 11.50 6.09 0.79
N LYS A 138 10.59 5.16 1.06
CA LYS A 138 9.70 4.59 0.03
C LYS A 138 8.36 4.18 0.64
N LEU A 139 7.29 4.44 -0.09
CA LEU A 139 5.94 3.95 0.21
C LEU A 139 5.47 3.06 -0.92
N GLY A 140 4.83 1.95 -0.60
CA GLY A 140 4.26 1.03 -1.57
C GLY A 140 2.82 0.70 -1.26
N PHE A 141 2.09 0.34 -2.29
CA PHE A 141 0.75 -0.20 -2.24
C PHE A 141 0.68 -1.48 -3.07
N GLU A 142 0.12 -2.51 -2.48
CA GLU A 142 -0.08 -3.80 -3.12
C GLU A 142 -1.55 -4.22 -3.01
N ILE A 143 -2.11 -4.71 -4.10
CA ILE A 143 -3.45 -5.26 -4.19
C ILE A 143 -3.41 -6.56 -4.98
N ASP A 144 -4.08 -7.61 -4.47
CA ASP A 144 -4.11 -8.94 -5.09
C ASP A 144 -5.54 -9.46 -5.35
#